data_479b66b9d8cd994d76c745f946306802
#
_entry.id   479b66b9d8cd994d76c745f946306802
#
_cell.length_a   1.000
_cell.length_b   1.000
_cell.length_c   1.000
_cell.angle_alpha   90.00
_cell.angle_beta   90.00
_cell.angle_gamma   90.00
#
_symmetry.space_group_name_H-M   'P 1'
#
loop_
_entity.id
_entity.type
_entity.pdbx_description
1 polymer ?
#
loop_
_entity_poly.entity_id
_entity_poly.type
_entity_poly.pdbx_seq_one_letter_code
_entity_poly.pdbx_strand_id
1 'polypeptide(L)'
;MLENVCYKKISIKIPARIHLDVMNIKKMNEGKVGGGGIGIAIRRNVCMSVEVEKTGQDIIESIKPKLVRFYLNLIRQHLNMDTRFHIIFKPSNELKTHSGMGSNALIQMGVIYSINNLLNCPLNDTQMLELLNENYYEEDNGILTNKVFCSGVAHNTMLYGGVCFVSEDGKIIYHKRLPPSVKVGVVRANLDKIFEKNNIDKDELIVKLRKEKDERDGMKNKENIIKNLIIKDLLNNKYKSFVDMMNRFSKEDDSVALSKDYKVNNLEYYKFCEMMENIENTFVRISSNSPYIYIVTNELAKVKEKCKEYGIIINEYQIDNNGIEILERF
;
A
#
# COMPACT_ATOMS: atom_id res chain seq x y z
N MET A 1 -29.82 13.87 18.13
CA MET A 1 -29.56 14.40 16.80
C MET A 1 -29.01 13.30 15.92
N LEU A 2 -29.91 12.58 15.23
CA LEU A 2 -29.54 11.52 14.22
C LEU A 2 -29.85 12.05 12.81
N GLU A 3 -29.98 13.37 12.64
CA GLU A 3 -30.57 14.00 11.47
C GLU A 3 -29.79 13.81 10.16
N ASN A 4 -28.51 13.33 10.23
CA ASN A 4 -27.68 13.19 9.03
C ASN A 4 -27.25 11.75 8.74
N VAL A 5 -27.68 10.76 9.52
CA VAL A 5 -27.32 9.35 9.29
C VAL A 5 -28.34 8.71 8.38
N CYS A 6 -27.96 8.44 7.14
CA CYS A 6 -28.85 7.84 6.14
C CYS A 6 -29.00 6.32 6.29
N TYR A 7 -27.97 5.65 6.84
CA TYR A 7 -27.92 4.22 7.01
C TYR A 7 -27.51 3.86 8.43
N LYS A 8 -28.05 2.76 8.96
CA LYS A 8 -27.75 2.30 10.32
C LYS A 8 -26.47 1.46 10.41
N LYS A 9 -26.14 0.78 9.32
CA LYS A 9 -24.99 -0.13 9.26
C LYS A 9 -24.40 -0.17 7.85
N ILE A 10 -23.08 -0.33 7.79
CA ILE A 10 -22.34 -0.64 6.57
C ILE A 10 -21.30 -1.71 6.86
N SER A 11 -21.13 -2.62 5.90
CA SER A 11 -20.00 -3.55 5.86
C SER A 11 -19.26 -3.37 4.56
N ILE A 12 -17.96 -3.24 4.63
CA ILE A 12 -17.07 -3.03 3.48
C ILE A 12 -15.99 -4.10 3.43
N LYS A 13 -15.51 -4.35 2.22
CA LYS A 13 -14.31 -5.11 1.95
C LYS A 13 -13.23 -4.17 1.41
N ILE A 14 -12.04 -4.28 1.95
CA ILE A 14 -10.92 -3.41 1.61
C ILE A 14 -9.78 -4.28 1.06
N PRO A 15 -9.23 -3.99 -0.14
CA PRO A 15 -8.07 -4.68 -0.64
C PRO A 15 -6.82 -4.26 0.15
N ALA A 16 -5.90 -5.20 0.33
CA ALA A 16 -4.55 -4.84 0.76
C ALA A 16 -3.78 -4.20 -0.40
N ARG A 17 -2.71 -3.48 -0.10
CA ARG A 17 -1.87 -2.87 -1.14
C ARG A 17 -0.41 -3.26 -0.99
N ILE A 18 0.26 -3.38 -2.11
CA ILE A 18 1.72 -3.46 -2.21
C ILE A 18 2.22 -2.12 -2.70
N HIS A 19 3.19 -1.55 -2.00
CA HIS A 19 3.87 -0.33 -2.42
C HIS A 19 5.11 -0.73 -3.22
N LEU A 20 5.11 -0.41 -4.49
CA LEU A 20 6.18 -0.80 -5.41
C LEU A 20 7.31 0.21 -5.44
N ASP A 21 6.98 1.49 -5.43
CA ASP A 21 7.97 2.56 -5.50
C ASP A 21 7.42 3.90 -4.99
N VAL A 22 8.34 4.81 -4.62
CA VAL A 22 8.08 6.21 -4.24
C VAL A 22 8.67 7.12 -5.30
N MET A 23 7.89 8.10 -5.79
CA MET A 23 8.38 9.03 -6.82
C MET A 23 9.35 10.07 -6.26
N ASN A 24 9.00 10.67 -5.13
CA ASN A 24 9.80 11.73 -4.51
C ASN A 24 10.10 11.41 -3.04
N ILE A 25 11.24 10.74 -2.81
CA ILE A 25 11.70 10.42 -1.46
C ILE A 25 12.08 11.68 -0.68
N LYS A 26 12.56 12.73 -1.35
CA LYS A 26 12.95 13.98 -0.69
C LYS A 26 11.78 14.61 0.07
N LYS A 27 10.59 14.68 -0.54
CA LYS A 27 9.37 15.14 0.17
C LYS A 27 9.11 14.33 1.45
N MET A 28 9.29 13.02 1.39
CA MET A 28 9.13 12.15 2.55
C MET A 28 10.18 12.44 3.63
N ASN A 29 11.44 12.64 3.24
CA ASN A 29 12.52 12.95 4.18
C ASN A 29 12.36 14.33 4.82
N GLU A 30 11.77 15.30 4.11
CA GLU A 30 11.45 16.62 4.63
C GLU A 30 10.18 16.64 5.52
N GLY A 31 9.55 15.49 5.71
CA GLY A 31 8.33 15.39 6.51
C GLY A 31 7.12 16.09 5.88
N LYS A 32 7.09 16.18 4.56
CA LYS A 32 5.99 16.78 3.81
C LYS A 32 5.02 15.73 3.32
N VAL A 33 3.74 16.08 3.31
CA VAL A 33 2.70 15.26 2.71
C VAL A 33 2.94 15.11 1.21
N GLY A 34 2.72 13.89 0.70
CA GLY A 34 2.92 13.57 -0.71
C GLY A 34 4.15 12.68 -0.94
N GLY A 35 4.77 12.85 -2.10
CA GLY A 35 5.88 11.99 -2.56
C GLY A 35 5.43 11.01 -3.63
N GLY A 36 4.17 10.64 -3.70
CA GLY A 36 3.60 9.79 -4.74
C GLY A 36 4.25 8.43 -4.86
N GLY A 37 3.99 7.75 -5.97
CA GLY A 37 4.58 6.45 -6.25
C GLY A 37 3.65 5.49 -6.97
N ILE A 38 3.95 4.20 -6.87
CA ILE A 38 3.20 3.14 -7.55
C ILE A 38 2.73 2.13 -6.52
N GLY A 39 1.44 1.79 -6.57
CA GLY A 39 0.83 0.76 -5.75
C GLY A 39 0.03 -0.25 -6.55
N ILE A 40 -0.03 -1.49 -6.06
CA ILE A 40 -0.91 -2.54 -6.58
C ILE A 40 -1.84 -3.01 -5.47
N ALA A 41 -3.13 -3.04 -5.76
CA ALA A 41 -4.13 -3.64 -4.89
C ALA A 41 -4.16 -5.16 -5.05
N ILE A 42 -4.20 -5.87 -3.93
CA ILE A 42 -4.30 -7.34 -3.91
C ILE A 42 -5.51 -7.79 -3.12
N ARG A 43 -6.14 -8.86 -3.57
CA ARG A 43 -7.28 -9.46 -2.87
C ARG A 43 -6.82 -10.06 -1.56
N ARG A 44 -7.27 -9.45 -0.49
CA ARG A 44 -7.27 -10.01 0.86
C ARG A 44 -8.65 -9.78 1.45
N ASN A 45 -9.14 -10.77 2.17
CA ASN A 45 -10.45 -10.67 2.82
C ASN A 45 -10.34 -9.87 4.11
N VAL A 46 -10.15 -8.55 3.98
CA VAL A 46 -10.17 -7.63 5.10
C VAL A 46 -11.52 -6.93 5.08
N CYS A 47 -12.30 -7.14 6.13
CA CYS A 47 -13.62 -6.55 6.25
C CYS A 47 -13.67 -5.58 7.44
N MET A 48 -14.42 -4.51 7.27
CA MET A 48 -14.80 -3.61 8.34
C MET A 48 -16.32 -3.46 8.35
N SER A 49 -16.92 -3.54 9.53
CA SER A 49 -18.33 -3.23 9.75
C SER A 49 -18.44 -2.04 10.69
N VAL A 50 -19.28 -1.09 10.34
CA VAL A 50 -19.58 0.09 11.16
C VAL A 50 -21.09 0.19 11.31
N GLU A 51 -21.54 0.32 12.57
CA GLU A 51 -22.94 0.46 12.91
C GLU A 51 -23.13 1.67 13.82
N VAL A 52 -24.27 2.35 13.69
CA VAL A 52 -24.61 3.48 14.57
C VAL A 52 -24.93 2.95 15.97
N GLU A 53 -24.20 3.45 16.96
CA GLU A 53 -24.33 3.02 18.34
C GLU A 53 -25.37 3.87 19.09
N LYS A 54 -26.22 3.22 19.89
CA LYS A 54 -27.29 3.86 20.64
C LYS A 54 -26.98 4.06 22.12
N THR A 55 -25.91 3.42 22.62
CA THR A 55 -25.57 3.44 24.06
C THR A 55 -24.84 4.71 24.51
N GLY A 56 -24.61 5.67 23.64
CA GLY A 56 -23.93 6.92 23.94
C GLY A 56 -22.41 6.83 23.98
N GLN A 57 -21.82 5.66 23.75
CA GLN A 57 -20.36 5.45 23.70
C GLN A 57 -19.96 4.68 22.46
N ASP A 58 -18.71 4.94 21.97
CA ASP A 58 -18.15 4.16 20.88
C ASP A 58 -17.70 2.79 21.36
N ILE A 59 -18.03 1.77 20.57
CA ILE A 59 -17.53 0.41 20.74
C ILE A 59 -16.54 0.13 19.61
N ILE A 60 -15.29 -0.24 19.95
CA ILE A 60 -14.23 -0.48 18.97
C ILE A 60 -13.65 -1.87 19.17
N GLU A 61 -13.90 -2.76 18.22
CA GLU A 61 -13.33 -4.09 18.14
C GLU A 61 -12.28 -4.12 17.00
N SER A 62 -11.02 -3.88 17.36
CA SER A 62 -9.92 -3.78 16.39
C SER A 62 -8.59 -4.20 16.98
N ILE A 63 -7.69 -4.68 16.13
CA ILE A 63 -6.29 -4.94 16.47
C ILE A 63 -5.49 -3.65 16.73
N LYS A 64 -5.99 -2.49 16.29
CA LYS A 64 -5.40 -1.16 16.45
C LYS A 64 -6.46 -0.16 16.91
N PRO A 65 -6.93 -0.28 18.16
CA PRO A 65 -8.09 0.49 18.62
C PRO A 65 -7.79 1.99 18.76
N LYS A 66 -6.56 2.38 19.05
CA LYS A 66 -6.18 3.79 19.15
C LYS A 66 -6.21 4.47 17.78
N LEU A 67 -5.78 3.77 16.74
CA LEU A 67 -5.83 4.26 15.36
C LEU A 67 -7.29 4.43 14.90
N VAL A 68 -8.15 3.44 15.14
CA VAL A 68 -9.59 3.56 14.84
C VAL A 68 -10.20 4.77 15.55
N ARG A 69 -9.92 4.93 16.85
CA ARG A 69 -10.45 6.06 17.66
C ARG A 69 -9.96 7.40 17.12
N PHE A 70 -8.70 7.49 16.70
CA PHE A 70 -8.14 8.70 16.11
C PHE A 70 -8.92 9.12 14.85
N TYR A 71 -9.09 8.21 13.87
CA TYR A 71 -9.78 8.52 12.64
C TYR A 71 -11.28 8.73 12.81
N LEU A 72 -11.88 8.05 13.77
CA LEU A 72 -13.26 8.32 14.17
C LEU A 72 -13.44 9.75 14.70
N ASN A 73 -12.53 10.21 15.56
CA ASN A 73 -12.57 11.58 16.07
C ASN A 73 -12.25 12.61 14.98
N LEU A 74 -11.32 12.30 14.09
CA LEU A 74 -10.95 13.15 12.96
C LEU A 74 -12.16 13.43 12.06
N ILE A 75 -12.87 12.39 11.63
CA ILE A 75 -14.04 12.57 10.75
C ILE A 75 -15.19 13.26 11.48
N ARG A 76 -15.37 13.01 12.79
CA ARG A 76 -16.34 13.73 13.61
C ARG A 76 -16.07 15.22 13.65
N GLN A 77 -14.84 15.61 13.92
CA GLN A 77 -14.43 17.02 13.92
C GLN A 77 -14.62 17.66 12.54
N HIS A 78 -14.22 16.96 11.50
CA HIS A 78 -14.31 17.46 10.12
C HIS A 78 -15.76 17.68 9.67
N LEU A 79 -16.68 16.78 10.06
CA LEU A 79 -18.10 16.85 9.69
C LEU A 79 -18.98 17.50 10.76
N ASN A 80 -18.39 17.98 11.87
CA ASN A 80 -19.10 18.57 13.02
C ASN A 80 -20.25 17.69 13.53
N MET A 81 -19.97 16.42 13.82
CA MET A 81 -20.97 15.43 14.22
C MET A 81 -20.64 14.82 15.58
N ASP A 82 -21.67 14.34 16.31
CA ASP A 82 -21.52 13.67 17.61
C ASP A 82 -22.10 12.25 17.63
N THR A 83 -22.33 11.64 16.49
CA THR A 83 -22.84 10.26 16.38
C THR A 83 -21.83 9.27 16.94
N ARG A 84 -22.33 8.24 17.66
CA ARG A 84 -21.53 7.14 18.22
C ARG A 84 -21.62 5.93 17.30
N PHE A 85 -20.54 5.14 17.25
CA PHE A 85 -20.43 4.00 16.34
C PHE A 85 -19.91 2.76 17.05
N HIS A 86 -20.41 1.61 16.62
CA HIS A 86 -19.80 0.31 16.85
C HIS A 86 -18.99 -0.07 15.61
N ILE A 87 -17.67 -0.15 15.77
CA ILE A 87 -16.74 -0.44 14.67
C ILE A 87 -16.09 -1.78 14.93
N ILE A 88 -16.27 -2.70 14.01
CA ILE A 88 -15.68 -4.03 14.03
C ILE A 88 -14.72 -4.16 12.85
N PHE A 89 -13.44 -4.26 13.14
CA PHE A 89 -12.39 -4.53 12.16
C PHE A 89 -11.88 -5.96 12.34
N LYS A 90 -12.27 -6.85 11.44
CA LYS A 90 -11.85 -8.25 11.42
C LYS A 90 -10.83 -8.47 10.31
N PRO A 91 -9.52 -8.41 10.61
CA PRO A 91 -8.52 -8.83 9.65
C PRO A 91 -8.66 -10.35 9.43
N SER A 92 -8.41 -10.80 8.21
CA SER A 92 -8.14 -12.23 8.00
C SER A 92 -6.95 -12.66 8.86
N ASN A 93 -6.92 -13.90 9.34
CA ASN A 93 -5.85 -14.46 10.17
C ASN A 93 -4.43 -14.29 9.57
N GLU A 94 -4.35 -13.93 8.30
CA GLU A 94 -3.11 -13.70 7.55
C GLU A 94 -2.58 -12.26 7.63
N LEU A 95 -3.33 -11.31 8.20
CA LEU A 95 -2.89 -9.91 8.30
C LEU A 95 -1.90 -9.75 9.45
N LYS A 96 -0.66 -10.17 9.20
CA LYS A 96 0.44 -9.89 10.14
C LYS A 96 0.75 -8.39 10.08
N THR A 97 0.88 -7.76 11.23
CA THR A 97 1.46 -6.41 11.35
C THR A 97 2.85 -6.41 10.71
N HIS A 98 3.24 -5.31 10.06
CA HIS A 98 4.52 -5.17 9.33
C HIS A 98 4.73 -6.12 8.14
N SER A 99 3.65 -6.64 7.55
CA SER A 99 3.74 -7.46 6.32
C SER A 99 3.96 -6.63 5.04
N GLY A 100 4.17 -5.32 5.13
CA GLY A 100 4.30 -4.43 3.97
C GLY A 100 3.00 -4.21 3.18
N MET A 101 1.88 -4.76 3.66
CA MET A 101 0.59 -4.74 2.96
C MET A 101 -0.35 -3.62 3.43
N GLY A 102 0.15 -2.65 4.21
CA GLY A 102 -0.57 -1.43 4.55
C GLY A 102 -1.62 -1.56 5.64
N SER A 103 -1.36 -2.33 6.71
CA SER A 103 -2.34 -2.57 7.79
C SER A 103 -2.88 -1.27 8.44
N ASN A 104 -2.05 -0.24 8.62
CA ASN A 104 -2.51 1.05 9.14
C ASN A 104 -3.43 1.74 8.13
N ALA A 105 -3.02 1.84 6.87
CA ALA A 105 -3.82 2.46 5.81
C ALA A 105 -5.18 1.76 5.58
N LEU A 106 -5.25 0.44 5.77
CA LEU A 106 -6.50 -0.33 5.72
C LEU A 106 -7.52 0.17 6.76
N ILE A 107 -7.05 0.39 7.99
CA ILE A 107 -7.90 0.89 9.09
C ILE A 107 -8.31 2.33 8.84
N GLN A 108 -7.37 3.18 8.48
CA GLN A 108 -7.59 4.59 8.19
C GLN A 108 -8.67 4.76 7.11
N MET A 109 -8.44 4.12 5.96
CA MET A 109 -9.38 4.17 4.84
C MET A 109 -10.73 3.53 5.21
N GLY A 110 -10.71 2.40 5.90
CA GLY A 110 -11.92 1.71 6.31
C GLY A 110 -12.83 2.56 7.19
N VAL A 111 -12.29 3.23 8.20
CA VAL A 111 -13.06 4.10 9.11
C VAL A 111 -13.64 5.29 8.35
N ILE A 112 -12.80 6.04 7.62
CA ILE A 112 -13.25 7.24 6.91
C ILE A 112 -14.27 6.89 5.83
N TYR A 113 -14.00 5.87 5.00
CA TYR A 113 -14.89 5.45 3.93
C TYR A 113 -16.24 4.96 4.45
N SER A 114 -16.24 4.12 5.50
CA SER A 114 -17.48 3.60 6.07
C SER A 114 -18.36 4.69 6.65
N ILE A 115 -17.79 5.59 7.45
CA ILE A 115 -18.57 6.67 8.07
C ILE A 115 -19.06 7.65 7.01
N ASN A 116 -18.24 8.01 6.04
CA ASN A 116 -18.65 8.85 4.92
C ASN A 116 -19.88 8.25 4.17
N ASN A 117 -19.85 6.94 3.93
CA ASN A 117 -20.95 6.26 3.25
C ASN A 117 -22.21 6.11 4.13
N LEU A 118 -22.09 5.94 5.45
CA LEU A 118 -23.22 5.98 6.37
C LEU A 118 -23.97 7.31 6.36
N LEU A 119 -23.23 8.40 6.07
CA LEU A 119 -23.72 9.77 6.00
C LEU A 119 -24.13 10.21 4.59
N ASN A 120 -24.27 9.26 3.66
CA ASN A 120 -24.58 9.52 2.26
C ASN A 120 -23.52 10.36 1.51
N CYS A 121 -22.25 10.10 1.80
CA CYS A 121 -21.09 10.64 1.09
C CYS A 121 -20.96 12.17 1.13
N PRO A 122 -20.94 12.83 2.30
CA PRO A 122 -20.70 14.26 2.40
C PRO A 122 -19.31 14.67 1.88
N LEU A 123 -18.33 13.74 1.85
CA LEU A 123 -17.02 13.95 1.25
C LEU A 123 -16.93 13.20 -0.08
N ASN A 124 -16.40 13.84 -1.10
CA ASN A 124 -15.99 13.15 -2.31
C ASN A 124 -14.63 12.44 -2.12
N ASP A 125 -14.23 11.62 -3.10
CA ASP A 125 -12.99 10.82 -3.02
C ASP A 125 -11.75 11.68 -2.77
N THR A 126 -11.64 12.84 -3.45
CA THR A 126 -10.52 13.76 -3.28
C THR A 126 -10.45 14.29 -1.86
N GLN A 127 -11.56 14.74 -1.30
CA GLN A 127 -11.64 15.25 0.07
C GLN A 127 -11.30 14.17 1.11
N MET A 128 -11.77 12.94 0.91
CA MET A 128 -11.40 11.82 1.79
C MET A 128 -9.91 11.53 1.73
N LEU A 129 -9.32 11.50 0.53
CA LEU A 129 -7.89 11.23 0.34
C LEU A 129 -7.01 12.36 0.92
N GLU A 130 -7.41 13.61 0.75
CA GLU A 130 -6.72 14.77 1.35
C GLU A 130 -6.77 14.68 2.89
N LEU A 131 -7.94 14.43 3.47
CA LEU A 131 -8.11 14.26 4.91
C LEU A 131 -7.19 13.16 5.48
N LEU A 132 -7.08 12.02 4.78
CA LEU A 132 -6.23 10.90 5.17
C LEU A 132 -4.74 11.22 5.01
N ASN A 133 -4.36 11.89 3.93
CA ASN A 133 -2.97 12.19 3.62
C ASN A 133 -2.38 13.24 4.57
N GLU A 134 -3.16 14.25 4.93
CA GLU A 134 -2.76 15.31 5.86
C GLU A 134 -2.68 14.85 7.31
N ASN A 135 -3.40 13.78 7.65
CA ASN A 135 -3.52 13.26 9.01
C ASN A 135 -3.02 11.80 9.11
N TYR A 136 -1.81 11.53 8.63
CA TYR A 136 -1.30 10.16 8.60
C TYR A 136 -0.69 9.75 9.94
N TYR A 137 -1.36 8.83 10.63
CA TYR A 137 -0.91 8.22 11.89
C TYR A 137 -0.77 6.72 11.74
N GLU A 138 0.16 6.15 12.47
CA GLU A 138 0.31 4.70 12.59
C GLU A 138 0.21 4.28 14.05
N GLU A 139 -0.40 3.14 14.30
CA GLU A 139 -0.36 2.48 15.59
C GLU A 139 0.55 1.27 15.50
N ASP A 140 1.59 1.27 16.34
CA ASP A 140 2.52 0.17 16.46
C ASP A 140 2.71 -0.19 17.93
N ASN A 141 2.57 -1.49 18.28
CA ASN A 141 2.64 -1.97 19.64
C ASN A 141 1.78 -1.16 20.65
N GLY A 142 0.61 -0.69 20.19
CA GLY A 142 -0.31 0.12 20.99
C GLY A 142 0.13 1.58 21.17
N ILE A 143 1.15 2.05 20.47
CA ILE A 143 1.59 3.44 20.46
C ILE A 143 1.12 4.08 19.15
N LEU A 144 0.39 5.20 19.28
CA LEU A 144 -0.05 6.01 18.15
C LEU A 144 1.02 7.05 17.84
N THR A 145 1.56 7.02 16.64
CA THR A 145 2.64 7.91 16.18
C THR A 145 2.19 8.68 14.95
N ASN A 146 2.40 10.00 14.97
CA ASN A 146 2.26 10.80 13.76
C ASN A 146 3.41 10.45 12.82
N LYS A 147 3.06 9.97 11.63
CA LYS A 147 4.02 9.83 10.54
C LYS A 147 3.91 11.07 9.69
N VAL A 148 4.92 11.89 9.77
CA VAL A 148 4.98 13.23 9.15
C VAL A 148 4.79 13.18 7.63
N PHE A 149 4.80 12.00 7.02
CA PHE A 149 4.63 11.86 5.57
C PHE A 149 3.62 10.76 5.21
N CYS A 150 2.80 11.03 4.20
CA CYS A 150 2.01 10.05 3.51
C CYS A 150 2.25 10.19 2.01
N SER A 151 2.67 9.12 1.33
CA SER A 151 2.87 9.16 -0.14
C SER A 151 1.54 9.28 -0.93
N GLY A 152 0.41 9.04 -0.29
CA GLY A 152 -0.90 8.95 -0.94
C GLY A 152 -1.15 7.62 -1.65
N VAL A 153 -0.11 6.83 -1.93
CA VAL A 153 -0.21 5.59 -2.73
C VAL A 153 -1.14 4.57 -2.08
N ALA A 154 -1.06 4.40 -0.76
CA ALA A 154 -1.82 3.36 -0.07
C ALA A 154 -3.33 3.59 -0.20
N HIS A 155 -3.79 4.78 0.14
CA HIS A 155 -5.21 5.11 0.14
C HIS A 155 -5.81 5.12 -1.27
N ASN A 156 -5.09 5.72 -2.25
CA ASN A 156 -5.51 5.67 -3.64
C ASN A 156 -5.63 4.24 -4.17
N THR A 157 -4.63 3.40 -3.90
CA THR A 157 -4.63 2.01 -4.38
C THR A 157 -5.75 1.20 -3.75
N MET A 158 -6.05 1.40 -2.47
CA MET A 158 -7.17 0.74 -1.80
C MET A 158 -8.53 1.21 -2.33
N LEU A 159 -8.66 2.50 -2.60
CA LEU A 159 -9.92 3.08 -3.07
C LEU A 159 -10.27 2.60 -4.48
N TYR A 160 -9.32 2.65 -5.40
CA TYR A 160 -9.58 2.41 -6.83
C TYR A 160 -9.24 1.00 -7.32
N GLY A 161 -8.44 0.23 -6.56
CA GLY A 161 -7.96 -1.09 -6.97
C GLY A 161 -6.90 -1.03 -8.08
N GLY A 162 -6.59 -2.18 -8.68
CA GLY A 162 -5.64 -2.30 -9.79
C GLY A 162 -4.25 -1.79 -9.46
N VAL A 163 -3.62 -1.14 -10.45
CA VAL A 163 -2.36 -0.42 -10.31
C VAL A 163 -2.64 1.07 -10.32
N CYS A 164 -2.18 1.78 -9.30
CA CYS A 164 -2.29 3.22 -9.18
C CYS A 164 -0.92 3.88 -9.25
N PHE A 165 -0.80 4.85 -10.14
CA PHE A 165 0.31 5.79 -10.22
C PHE A 165 -0.15 7.09 -9.58
N VAL A 166 0.53 7.50 -8.54
CA VAL A 166 0.15 8.65 -7.72
C VAL A 166 1.22 9.72 -7.83
N SER A 167 0.80 10.96 -8.10
CA SER A 167 1.70 12.12 -8.19
C SER A 167 2.31 12.46 -6.84
N GLU A 168 3.30 13.34 -6.87
CA GLU A 168 3.90 13.91 -5.66
C GLU A 168 2.89 14.63 -4.74
N ASP A 169 1.76 15.06 -5.29
CA ASP A 169 0.69 15.71 -4.53
C ASP A 169 -0.37 14.73 -4.01
N GLY A 170 -0.11 13.42 -4.13
CA GLY A 170 -1.03 12.38 -3.66
C GLY A 170 -2.24 12.13 -4.56
N LYS A 171 -2.26 12.67 -5.78
CA LYS A 171 -3.36 12.51 -6.76
C LYS A 171 -3.05 11.42 -7.77
N ILE A 172 -4.08 10.69 -8.22
CA ILE A 172 -3.92 9.70 -9.28
C ILE A 172 -3.51 10.37 -10.58
N ILE A 173 -2.37 9.96 -11.14
CA ILE A 173 -1.92 10.32 -12.49
C ILE A 173 -2.47 9.31 -13.49
N TYR A 174 -2.45 8.03 -13.11
CA TYR A 174 -2.86 6.94 -13.98
C TYR A 174 -3.33 5.75 -13.15
N HIS A 175 -4.38 5.10 -13.62
CA HIS A 175 -4.95 3.90 -13.03
C HIS A 175 -5.13 2.82 -14.09
N LYS A 176 -4.71 1.59 -13.78
CA LYS A 176 -4.82 0.46 -14.70
C LYS A 176 -5.37 -0.77 -14.01
N ARG A 177 -6.36 -1.39 -14.62
CA ARG A 177 -6.78 -2.76 -14.29
C ARG A 177 -5.85 -3.76 -14.95
N LEU A 178 -5.36 -4.73 -14.19
CA LEU A 178 -4.52 -5.79 -14.74
C LEU A 178 -5.36 -7.00 -15.14
N PRO A 179 -4.92 -7.76 -16.17
CA PRO A 179 -5.60 -9.00 -16.57
C PRO A 179 -5.73 -9.99 -15.42
N PRO A 180 -6.81 -10.79 -15.35
CA PRO A 180 -6.99 -11.81 -14.29
C PRO A 180 -5.90 -12.88 -14.24
N SER A 181 -5.17 -13.07 -15.34
CA SER A 181 -4.00 -13.96 -15.42
C SER A 181 -2.82 -13.46 -14.60
N VAL A 182 -2.75 -12.15 -14.34
CA VAL A 182 -1.67 -11.56 -13.53
C VAL A 182 -1.89 -11.85 -12.07
N LYS A 183 -0.85 -12.36 -11.42
CA LYS A 183 -0.85 -12.72 -10.00
C LYS A 183 0.32 -12.04 -9.29
N VAL A 184 0.21 -11.98 -7.97
CA VAL A 184 1.29 -11.55 -7.11
C VAL A 184 1.75 -12.74 -6.29
N GLY A 185 3.00 -13.12 -6.46
CA GLY A 185 3.70 -14.01 -5.56
C GLY A 185 4.36 -13.22 -4.44
N VAL A 186 4.24 -13.69 -3.21
CA VAL A 186 4.85 -13.05 -2.04
C VAL A 186 5.79 -14.03 -1.38
N VAL A 187 7.06 -13.66 -1.32
CA VAL A 187 8.13 -14.43 -0.68
C VAL A 187 8.65 -13.63 0.51
N ARG A 188 8.84 -14.28 1.66
CA ARG A 188 9.49 -13.66 2.81
C ARG A 188 11.00 -13.69 2.62
N ALA A 189 11.60 -12.53 2.42
CA ALA A 189 13.05 -12.39 2.47
C ALA A 189 13.55 -12.59 3.91
N ASN A 190 14.64 -13.30 4.09
CA ASN A 190 15.24 -13.49 5.42
C ASN A 190 16.16 -12.32 5.77
N LEU A 191 15.55 -11.10 5.82
CA LEU A 191 16.29 -9.87 6.13
C LEU A 191 16.75 -9.81 7.59
N ASP A 192 16.08 -10.54 8.48
CA ASP A 192 16.39 -10.51 9.91
C ASP A 192 17.83 -10.95 10.18
N LYS A 193 18.33 -11.96 9.45
CA LYS A 193 19.73 -12.39 9.54
C LYS A 193 20.75 -11.31 9.18
N ILE A 194 20.36 -10.31 8.41
CA ILE A 194 21.24 -9.23 7.96
C ILE A 194 21.36 -8.17 9.04
N PHE A 195 20.20 -7.77 9.58
CA PHE A 195 20.15 -6.75 10.62
C PHE A 195 20.77 -7.27 11.91
N GLU A 196 20.49 -8.53 12.29
CA GLU A 196 21.10 -9.20 13.45
C GLU A 196 22.63 -9.32 13.31
N LYS A 197 23.12 -9.67 12.10
CA LYS A 197 24.56 -9.87 11.87
C LYS A 197 25.36 -8.57 11.93
N ASN A 198 24.75 -7.43 11.61
CA ASN A 198 25.44 -6.15 11.50
C ASN A 198 25.12 -5.18 12.64
N ASN A 199 24.31 -5.54 13.63
CA ASN A 199 23.83 -4.66 14.71
C ASN A 199 23.30 -3.30 14.18
N ILE A 200 22.67 -3.30 13.01
CA ILE A 200 22.18 -2.09 12.35
C ILE A 200 20.71 -1.92 12.71
N ASP A 201 20.35 -0.75 13.23
CA ASP A 201 18.96 -0.34 13.39
C ASP A 201 18.30 -0.22 12.01
N LYS A 202 17.16 -0.92 11.82
CA LYS A 202 16.41 -0.93 10.56
C LYS A 202 16.02 0.47 10.13
N ASP A 203 15.55 1.28 11.07
CA ASP A 203 15.06 2.63 10.78
C ASP A 203 16.22 3.56 10.44
N GLU A 204 17.36 3.43 11.12
CA GLU A 204 18.56 4.19 10.83
C GLU A 204 19.14 3.84 9.45
N LEU A 205 19.19 2.54 9.10
CA LEU A 205 19.62 2.11 7.77
C LEU A 205 18.71 2.67 6.66
N ILE A 206 17.39 2.60 6.86
CA ILE A 206 16.42 3.13 5.90
C ILE A 206 16.59 4.63 5.71
N VAL A 207 16.78 5.38 6.80
CA VAL A 207 17.04 6.83 6.75
C VAL A 207 18.34 7.14 6.00
N LYS A 208 19.40 6.39 6.27
CA LYS A 208 20.70 6.54 5.59
C LYS A 208 20.59 6.27 4.09
N LEU A 209 19.96 5.15 3.72
CA LEU A 209 19.75 4.76 2.32
C LEU A 209 18.87 5.76 1.56
N ARG A 210 17.88 6.36 2.25
CA ARG A 210 17.05 7.43 1.69
C ARG A 210 17.85 8.71 1.43
N LYS A 211 18.74 9.11 2.34
CA LYS A 211 19.60 10.28 2.17
C LYS A 211 20.56 10.13 0.99
N GLU A 212 21.22 8.97 0.86
CA GLU A 212 22.14 8.70 -0.26
C GLU A 212 21.43 8.74 -1.63
N LYS A 213 20.14 8.42 -1.66
CA LYS A 213 19.34 8.49 -2.88
C LYS A 213 18.91 9.91 -3.25
N ASP A 214 18.67 10.78 -2.28
CA ASP A 214 18.27 12.19 -2.50
C ASP A 214 19.33 13.00 -3.26
N GLU A 215 20.59 12.58 -3.20
CA GLU A 215 21.72 13.25 -3.87
C GLU A 215 21.81 12.91 -5.36
N ARG A 216 21.01 11.95 -5.86
CA ARG A 216 21.05 11.53 -7.25
C ARG A 216 19.84 12.08 -8.03
N ASP A 217 20.11 12.74 -9.14
CA ASP A 217 19.17 13.43 -10.05
C ASP A 217 18.12 12.53 -10.74
N GLY A 218 17.74 11.38 -10.13
CA GLY A 218 16.83 10.39 -10.72
C GLY A 218 15.39 10.85 -10.96
N MET A 219 14.97 11.97 -10.35
CA MET A 219 13.55 12.40 -10.37
C MET A 219 13.00 12.77 -11.75
N LYS A 220 13.79 13.48 -12.59
CA LYS A 220 13.31 13.90 -13.93
C LYS A 220 13.05 12.72 -14.85
N ASN A 221 13.80 11.63 -14.70
CA ASN A 221 13.64 10.44 -15.51
C ASN A 221 12.41 9.64 -15.13
N LYS A 222 12.07 9.53 -13.84
CA LYS A 222 10.89 8.79 -13.37
C LYS A 222 9.60 9.34 -13.95
N GLU A 223 9.42 10.66 -13.91
CA GLU A 223 8.24 11.32 -14.46
C GLU A 223 8.13 11.12 -15.98
N ASN A 224 9.24 11.19 -16.71
CA ASN A 224 9.28 10.94 -18.15
C ASN A 224 8.99 9.47 -18.49
N ILE A 225 9.47 8.53 -17.70
CA ILE A 225 9.18 7.11 -17.87
C ILE A 225 7.70 6.86 -17.70
N ILE A 226 7.09 7.40 -16.65
CA ILE A 226 5.65 7.29 -16.40
C ILE A 226 4.85 7.88 -17.55
N LYS A 227 5.18 9.10 -18.00
CA LYS A 227 4.53 9.76 -19.15
C LYS A 227 4.62 8.91 -20.43
N ASN A 228 5.82 8.39 -20.73
CA ASN A 228 6.04 7.53 -21.89
C ASN A 228 5.29 6.20 -21.81
N LEU A 229 5.03 5.71 -20.61
CA LEU A 229 4.31 4.46 -20.38
C LEU A 229 2.81 4.64 -20.50
N ILE A 230 2.27 5.70 -19.94
CA ILE A 230 0.87 6.08 -20.13
C ILE A 230 0.59 6.11 -21.65
N ILE A 231 1.46 6.76 -22.41
CA ILE A 231 1.32 6.84 -23.88
C ILE A 231 1.41 5.45 -24.53
N LYS A 232 2.42 4.65 -24.18
CA LYS A 232 2.59 3.30 -24.77
C LYS A 232 1.49 2.32 -24.33
N ASP A 233 1.01 2.43 -23.10
CA ASP A 233 -0.04 1.56 -22.60
C ASP A 233 -1.39 1.90 -23.23
N LEU A 234 -1.69 3.19 -23.40
CA LEU A 234 -2.87 3.65 -24.14
C LEU A 234 -2.85 3.15 -25.60
N LEU A 235 -1.67 3.06 -26.21
CA LEU A 235 -1.53 2.59 -27.60
C LEU A 235 -1.57 1.07 -27.74
N ASN A 236 -1.08 0.30 -26.77
CA ASN A 236 -0.85 -1.14 -26.93
C ASN A 236 -1.63 -2.03 -25.96
N ASN A 237 -2.10 -1.52 -24.83
CA ASN A 237 -2.82 -2.22 -23.76
C ASN A 237 -2.29 -3.64 -23.44
N LYS A 238 -0.97 -3.88 -23.53
CA LYS A 238 -0.34 -5.18 -23.32
C LYS A 238 0.34 -5.23 -21.96
N TYR A 239 0.10 -6.31 -21.21
CA TYR A 239 0.75 -6.54 -19.90
C TYR A 239 2.29 -6.53 -20.01
N LYS A 240 2.85 -7.07 -21.09
CA LYS A 240 4.29 -7.04 -21.37
C LYS A 240 4.85 -5.61 -21.32
N SER A 241 4.18 -4.64 -21.93
CA SER A 241 4.61 -3.24 -21.92
C SER A 241 4.65 -2.68 -20.52
N PHE A 242 3.71 -3.07 -19.65
CA PHE A 242 3.70 -2.71 -18.24
C PHE A 242 4.90 -3.32 -17.48
N VAL A 243 5.21 -4.61 -17.70
CA VAL A 243 6.36 -5.29 -17.09
C VAL A 243 7.69 -4.67 -17.54
N ASP A 244 7.87 -4.47 -18.85
CA ASP A 244 9.07 -3.85 -19.41
C ASP A 244 9.32 -2.46 -18.81
N MET A 245 8.23 -1.77 -18.52
CA MET A 245 8.25 -0.49 -17.85
C MET A 245 8.70 -0.59 -16.40
N MET A 246 8.02 -1.45 -15.63
CA MET A 246 8.34 -1.63 -14.23
C MET A 246 9.81 -2.03 -14.05
N ASN A 247 10.33 -2.87 -14.97
CA ASN A 247 11.74 -3.27 -14.99
C ASN A 247 12.68 -2.11 -15.36
N ARG A 248 12.28 -1.22 -16.28
CA ARG A 248 13.06 0.01 -16.58
C ARG A 248 13.02 0.99 -15.43
N PHE A 249 11.84 1.23 -14.88
CA PHE A 249 11.66 2.13 -13.74
C PHE A 249 12.54 1.71 -12.56
N SER A 250 12.69 0.40 -12.31
CA SER A 250 13.54 -0.09 -11.23
C SER A 250 15.03 0.04 -11.49
N LYS A 251 15.46 -0.02 -12.75
CA LYS A 251 16.88 0.17 -13.08
C LYS A 251 17.34 1.61 -12.89
N GLU A 252 16.42 2.55 -13.06
CA GLU A 252 16.68 3.98 -12.84
C GLU A 252 16.40 4.39 -11.39
N ASP A 253 15.65 3.56 -10.66
CA ASP A 253 15.42 3.72 -9.24
C ASP A 253 16.30 2.75 -8.47
N ASP A 254 17.40 3.26 -7.92
CA ASP A 254 18.13 2.58 -6.82
C ASP A 254 17.20 2.55 -5.61
N SER A 255 16.15 1.70 -5.63
CA SER A 255 15.30 1.54 -4.48
C SER A 255 16.15 1.22 -3.25
N VAL A 256 15.67 1.56 -2.06
CA VAL A 256 16.36 1.28 -0.78
C VAL A 256 16.87 -0.16 -0.72
N ALA A 257 16.13 -1.07 -1.33
CA ALA A 257 16.47 -2.47 -1.44
C ALA A 257 17.60 -2.78 -2.42
N LEU A 258 17.96 -1.83 -3.29
CA LEU A 258 18.96 -1.99 -4.33
C LEU A 258 20.22 -1.16 -4.07
N SER A 259 20.37 -0.63 -2.85
CA SER A 259 21.62 0.06 -2.48
C SER A 259 22.82 -0.89 -2.57
N LYS A 260 24.00 -0.33 -2.83
CA LYS A 260 25.25 -1.12 -2.89
C LYS A 260 25.47 -1.94 -1.62
N ASP A 261 25.15 -1.38 -0.45
CA ASP A 261 25.35 -2.05 0.84
C ASP A 261 24.41 -3.22 1.01
N TYR A 262 23.16 -3.10 0.56
CA TYR A 262 22.22 -4.19 0.54
C TYR A 262 22.66 -5.29 -0.44
N LYS A 263 23.19 -4.92 -1.62
CA LYS A 263 23.76 -5.86 -2.61
C LYS A 263 24.89 -6.68 -2.02
N VAL A 264 25.86 -6.04 -1.41
CA VAL A 264 27.05 -6.70 -0.86
C VAL A 264 26.68 -7.69 0.24
N ASN A 265 25.69 -7.35 1.07
CA ASN A 265 25.31 -8.18 2.22
C ASN A 265 24.28 -9.27 1.88
N ASN A 266 23.73 -9.29 0.66
CA ASN A 266 22.63 -10.18 0.24
C ASN A 266 22.74 -10.68 -1.20
N LEU A 267 23.92 -11.16 -1.58
CA LEU A 267 24.17 -11.65 -2.93
C LEU A 267 23.17 -12.73 -3.37
N GLU A 268 22.77 -13.62 -2.47
CA GLU A 268 21.79 -14.69 -2.76
C GLU A 268 20.41 -14.13 -3.06
N TYR A 269 20.01 -13.08 -2.34
CA TYR A 269 18.76 -12.39 -2.56
C TYR A 269 18.71 -11.73 -3.95
N TYR A 270 19.81 -11.10 -4.36
CA TYR A 270 19.93 -10.51 -5.69
C TYR A 270 19.87 -11.53 -6.79
N LYS A 271 20.62 -12.61 -6.65
CA LYS A 271 20.57 -13.73 -7.61
C LYS A 271 19.16 -14.28 -7.73
N PHE A 272 18.43 -14.36 -6.61
CA PHE A 272 17.04 -14.77 -6.63
C PHE A 272 16.17 -13.78 -7.40
N CYS A 273 16.28 -12.47 -7.13
CA CYS A 273 15.52 -11.46 -7.85
C CYS A 273 15.83 -11.47 -9.36
N GLU A 274 17.11 -11.46 -9.74
CA GLU A 274 17.54 -11.55 -11.14
C GLU A 274 17.01 -12.81 -11.84
N MET A 275 17.07 -13.93 -11.14
CA MET A 275 16.56 -15.19 -11.67
C MET A 275 15.05 -15.15 -11.92
N MET A 276 14.28 -14.50 -11.04
CA MET A 276 12.83 -14.33 -11.21
C MET A 276 12.51 -13.32 -12.30
N GLU A 277 13.28 -12.24 -12.43
CA GLU A 277 13.13 -11.23 -13.49
C GLU A 277 13.45 -11.80 -14.90
N ASN A 278 14.24 -12.88 -14.99
CA ASN A 278 14.50 -13.59 -16.25
C ASN A 278 13.29 -14.43 -16.71
N ILE A 279 12.29 -14.66 -15.88
CA ILE A 279 11.02 -15.26 -16.30
C ILE A 279 10.23 -14.21 -17.07
N GLU A 280 9.81 -14.58 -18.28
CA GLU A 280 9.07 -13.66 -19.16
C GLU A 280 7.85 -13.05 -18.46
N ASN A 281 7.57 -11.78 -18.74
CA ASN A 281 6.45 -11.05 -18.16
C ASN A 281 6.41 -11.03 -16.61
N THR A 282 7.58 -10.97 -15.99
CA THR A 282 7.74 -10.95 -14.54
C THR A 282 8.53 -9.73 -14.11
N PHE A 283 8.09 -9.06 -13.06
CA PHE A 283 8.91 -8.10 -12.33
C PHE A 283 8.90 -8.37 -10.84
N VAL A 284 10.00 -8.01 -10.19
CA VAL A 284 10.25 -8.31 -8.80
C VAL A 284 10.51 -7.02 -8.04
N ARG A 285 9.93 -6.90 -6.84
CA ARG A 285 10.10 -5.73 -5.97
C ARG A 285 10.10 -6.12 -4.51
N ILE A 286 10.80 -5.29 -3.73
CA ILE A 286 10.66 -5.28 -2.29
C ILE A 286 9.70 -4.16 -1.94
N SER A 287 8.73 -4.46 -1.10
CA SER A 287 7.85 -3.42 -0.58
C SER A 287 8.58 -2.62 0.50
N SER A 288 8.93 -1.39 0.18
CA SER A 288 9.39 -0.30 1.07
C SER A 288 10.17 -0.73 2.36
N ASN A 289 9.50 -1.00 3.45
CA ASN A 289 10.10 -1.36 4.76
C ASN A 289 9.76 -2.81 5.17
N SER A 290 9.45 -3.66 4.22
CA SER A 290 8.96 -5.02 4.47
C SER A 290 10.02 -6.05 4.15
N PRO A 291 10.14 -7.14 4.94
CA PRO A 291 11.01 -8.27 4.61
C PRO A 291 10.44 -9.14 3.48
N TYR A 292 9.48 -8.64 2.72
CA TYR A 292 8.81 -9.41 1.68
C TYR A 292 9.23 -8.98 0.28
N ILE A 293 9.45 -9.98 -0.58
CA ILE A 293 9.63 -9.82 -2.02
C ILE A 293 8.27 -10.02 -2.69
N TYR A 294 7.95 -9.15 -3.59
CA TYR A 294 6.75 -9.25 -4.43
C TYR A 294 7.14 -9.55 -5.86
N ILE A 295 6.56 -10.59 -6.40
CA ILE A 295 6.76 -11.06 -7.77
C ILE A 295 5.43 -10.89 -8.49
N VAL A 296 5.36 -9.98 -9.45
CA VAL A 296 4.15 -9.73 -10.24
C VAL A 296 4.34 -10.34 -11.63
N THR A 297 3.46 -11.27 -11.99
CA THR A 297 3.63 -12.09 -13.19
C THR A 297 2.32 -12.70 -13.68
N ASN A 298 2.25 -13.02 -14.97
CA ASN A 298 1.25 -13.92 -15.53
C ASN A 298 1.79 -15.36 -15.73
N GLU A 299 3.06 -15.60 -15.35
CA GLU A 299 3.76 -16.89 -15.45
C GLU A 299 3.98 -17.53 -14.05
N LEU A 300 2.99 -17.40 -13.15
CA LEU A 300 3.14 -17.80 -11.77
C LEU A 300 3.52 -19.27 -11.58
N ALA A 301 3.10 -20.17 -12.50
CA ALA A 301 3.48 -21.57 -12.44
C ALA A 301 5.01 -21.75 -12.56
N LYS A 302 5.65 -21.05 -13.52
CA LYS A 302 7.11 -21.06 -13.69
C LYS A 302 7.83 -20.48 -12.47
N VAL A 303 7.28 -19.40 -11.91
CA VAL A 303 7.81 -18.78 -10.68
C VAL A 303 7.74 -19.76 -9.51
N LYS A 304 6.62 -20.48 -9.34
CA LYS A 304 6.46 -21.47 -8.27
C LYS A 304 7.44 -22.65 -8.42
N GLU A 305 7.61 -23.14 -9.62
CA GLU A 305 8.57 -24.21 -9.91
C GLU A 305 9.98 -23.76 -9.54
N LYS A 306 10.35 -22.55 -9.98
CA LYS A 306 11.66 -21.98 -9.67
C LYS A 306 11.86 -21.75 -8.16
N CYS A 307 10.85 -21.23 -7.45
CA CYS A 307 10.91 -21.13 -5.99
C CYS A 307 11.12 -22.47 -5.31
N LYS A 308 10.44 -23.53 -5.79
CA LYS A 308 10.56 -24.89 -5.25
C LYS A 308 11.99 -25.46 -5.38
N GLU A 309 12.69 -25.19 -6.50
CA GLU A 309 14.10 -25.59 -6.68
C GLU A 309 15.01 -25.05 -5.56
N TYR A 310 14.67 -23.90 -4.98
CA TYR A 310 15.41 -23.25 -3.89
C TYR A 310 14.79 -23.47 -2.50
N GLY A 311 13.79 -24.35 -2.37
CA GLY A 311 13.09 -24.57 -1.11
C GLY A 311 12.31 -23.37 -0.58
N ILE A 312 11.95 -22.42 -1.46
CA ILE A 312 11.29 -21.18 -1.11
C ILE A 312 9.78 -21.34 -1.22
N ILE A 313 9.07 -20.95 -0.15
CA ILE A 313 7.60 -20.92 -0.13
C ILE A 313 7.12 -19.57 -0.66
N ILE A 314 6.22 -19.61 -1.64
CA ILE A 314 5.58 -18.44 -2.22
C ILE A 314 4.07 -18.46 -1.89
N ASN A 315 3.57 -17.35 -1.38
CA ASN A 315 2.14 -17.13 -1.19
C ASN A 315 1.58 -16.41 -2.42
N GLU A 316 0.46 -16.91 -2.94
CA GLU A 316 -0.20 -16.34 -4.12
C GLU A 316 -1.33 -15.41 -3.73
N TYR A 317 -1.41 -14.25 -4.40
CA TYR A 317 -2.53 -13.32 -4.30
C TYR A 317 -3.02 -12.91 -5.70
N GLN A 318 -4.32 -12.69 -5.80
CA GLN A 318 -4.92 -12.09 -6.99
C GLN A 318 -4.87 -10.57 -6.90
N ILE A 319 -4.81 -9.92 -8.05
CA ILE A 319 -4.99 -8.48 -8.15
C ILE A 319 -6.45 -8.15 -7.81
N ASP A 320 -6.65 -7.14 -6.99
CA ASP A 320 -7.97 -6.56 -6.76
C ASP A 320 -8.14 -5.35 -7.69
N ASN A 321 -8.94 -5.51 -8.72
CA ASN A 321 -9.17 -4.46 -9.71
C ASN A 321 -10.33 -3.52 -9.34
N ASN A 322 -11.04 -3.79 -8.25
CA ASN A 322 -12.27 -3.07 -7.90
C ASN A 322 -12.03 -2.00 -6.82
N GLY A 323 -11.04 -2.21 -5.95
CA GLY A 323 -10.85 -1.35 -4.79
C GLY A 323 -11.81 -1.68 -3.65
N ILE A 324 -12.18 -0.67 -2.86
CA ILE A 324 -13.13 -0.86 -1.76
C ILE A 324 -14.50 -1.21 -2.31
N GLU A 325 -15.11 -2.25 -1.74
CA GLU A 325 -16.46 -2.71 -2.08
C GLU A 325 -17.37 -2.63 -0.87
N ILE A 326 -18.57 -2.07 -1.05
CA ILE A 326 -19.63 -2.13 -0.06
C ILE A 326 -20.28 -3.50 -0.18
N LEU A 327 -20.22 -4.29 0.89
CA LEU A 327 -20.86 -5.61 0.96
C LEU A 327 -22.32 -5.51 1.37
N GLU A 328 -22.61 -4.66 2.36
CA GLU A 328 -23.94 -4.45 2.91
C GLU A 328 -24.09 -2.99 3.34
N ARG A 329 -25.30 -2.45 3.16
CA ARG A 329 -25.67 -1.12 3.65
C ARG A 329 -27.18 -1.05 3.89
N PHE A 330 -27.62 -0.78 5.10
CA PHE A 330 -29.03 -0.68 5.50
C PHE A 330 -29.26 0.20 6.72
#